data_c9c86bd13741974163655b0c143e0b52
#
_entry.id   c9c86bd13741974163655b0c143e0b52
#
_cell.length_a   1.000
_cell.length_b   1.000
_cell.length_c   1.000
_cell.angle_alpha   90.00
_cell.angle_beta   90.00
_cell.angle_gamma   90.00
#
_symmetry.space_group_name_H-M   'P 1'
#
loop_
_entity.id
_entity.type
_entity.pdbx_description
1 polymer ?
#
loop_
_entity_poly.entity_id
_entity_poly.type
_entity_poly.pdbx_seq_one_letter_code
_entity_poly.pdbx_strand_id
1 'polypeptide(L)' 'MIEIVLDTETTGLSVENGHRIVEIGCIELDDQILTSKRFHCYLNPQRKVSEEAFKVHGYSDKFLSDKKKFYEIAD' A
#
# COMPACT_ATOMS: atom_id res chain seq x y z
N MET A 1 -16.73 -14.97 -12.90
CA MET A 1 -16.13 -15.05 -11.55
C MET A 1 -15.42 -13.72 -11.24
N ILE A 2 -15.70 -13.19 -10.08
CA ILE A 2 -15.07 -11.95 -9.62
C ILE A 2 -13.71 -12.27 -8.99
N GLU A 3 -12.68 -11.58 -9.39
CA GLU A 3 -11.35 -11.70 -8.80
C GLU A 3 -10.85 -10.33 -8.36
N ILE A 4 -10.16 -10.27 -7.23
CA ILE A 4 -9.54 -9.06 -6.72
C ILE A 4 -8.02 -9.24 -6.81
N VAL A 5 -7.36 -8.33 -7.51
CA VAL A 5 -5.91 -8.30 -7.56
C VAL A 5 -5.43 -7.21 -6.61
N LEU A 6 -4.58 -7.59 -5.66
CA LEU A 6 -4.06 -6.73 -4.61
C LEU A 6 -2.56 -6.53 -4.81
N ASP A 7 -2.13 -5.28 -4.75
CA ASP A 7 -0.72 -4.93 -4.75
C ASP A 7 -0.42 -3.98 -3.60
N THR A 8 0.73 -4.14 -2.94
CA THR A 8 1.11 -3.31 -1.79
C THR A 8 2.58 -2.90 -1.89
N GLU A 9 2.88 -1.73 -1.30
CA GLU A 9 4.25 -1.30 -1.01
C GLU A 9 4.41 -1.11 0.49
N THR A 10 5.62 -1.29 1.00
CA THR A 10 5.88 -1.28 2.44
C THR A 10 7.07 -0.39 2.81
N THR A 11 7.31 -0.23 4.12
CA THR A 11 8.47 0.50 4.63
C THR A 11 9.77 -0.30 4.50
N GLY A 12 9.71 -1.60 4.24
CA GLY A 12 10.88 -2.47 4.11
C GLY A 12 10.47 -3.88 3.74
N LEU A 13 11.43 -4.79 3.66
CA LEU A 13 11.24 -6.13 3.11
C LEU A 13 10.72 -7.16 4.11
N SER A 14 10.76 -6.86 5.42
CA SER A 14 10.43 -7.86 6.44
C SER A 14 9.40 -7.34 7.44
N VAL A 15 8.27 -8.03 7.51
CA VAL A 15 7.23 -7.76 8.52
C VAL A 15 7.78 -8.03 9.93
N GLU A 16 8.68 -8.98 10.06
CA GLU A 16 9.32 -9.32 11.36
C GLU A 16 10.10 -8.15 11.95
N ASN A 17 10.62 -7.25 11.10
CA ASN A 17 11.30 -6.05 11.54
C ASN A 17 10.33 -4.88 11.77
N GLY A 18 9.03 -5.15 11.81
CA GLY A 18 8.01 -4.14 12.06
C GLY A 18 7.71 -3.24 10.87
N HIS A 19 8.08 -3.65 9.67
CA HIS A 19 7.75 -2.87 8.47
C HIS A 19 6.26 -2.92 8.18
N ARG A 20 5.74 -1.81 7.65
CA ARG A 20 4.29 -1.59 7.47
C ARG A 20 3.97 -1.19 6.04
N ILE A 21 2.71 -1.42 5.67
CA ILE A 21 2.21 -1.06 4.34
C ILE A 21 2.13 0.46 4.21
N VAL A 22 2.57 1.00 3.06
CA VAL A 22 2.51 2.42 2.73
C VAL A 22 1.60 2.70 1.53
N GLU A 23 1.29 1.69 0.74
CA GLU A 23 0.40 1.83 -0.42
C GLU A 23 -0.38 0.54 -0.62
N ILE A 24 -1.66 0.68 -0.93
CA ILE A 24 -2.53 -0.44 -1.29
C ILE A 24 -3.23 -0.11 -2.60
N GLY A 25 -3.13 -1.02 -3.56
CA GLY A 25 -3.89 -0.94 -4.80
C GLY A 25 -4.71 -2.20 -5.01
N CYS A 26 -5.99 -2.05 -5.30
CA CYS A 26 -6.88 -3.17 -5.60
C CYS A 26 -7.58 -2.91 -6.92
N ILE A 27 -7.70 -3.93 -7.75
CA ILE A 27 -8.50 -3.88 -8.97
C ILE A 27 -9.42 -5.08 -8.99
N GLU A 28 -10.58 -4.90 -9.62
CA GLU A 28 -11.54 -5.98 -9.80
C GLU A 28 -11.51 -6.48 -11.24
N LEU A 29 -11.50 -7.79 -11.39
CA LEU A 29 -11.67 -8.48 -12.66
C LEU A 29 -12.95 -9.30 -12.61
N ASP A 30 -13.71 -9.26 -13.68
CA ASP A 30 -14.88 -10.12 -13.86
C ASP A 30 -14.65 -10.97 -15.10
N ASP A 31 -14.55 -12.29 -14.91
CA ASP A 31 -14.19 -13.25 -15.97
C ASP A 31 -12.94 -12.80 -16.74
N GLN A 32 -11.91 -12.38 -15.98
CA GLN A 32 -10.60 -11.94 -16.48
C GLN A 32 -10.63 -10.60 -17.24
N ILE A 33 -11.73 -9.86 -17.14
CA ILE A 33 -11.86 -8.53 -17.76
C ILE A 33 -11.88 -7.47 -16.66
N LEU A 34 -11.06 -6.43 -16.81
CA LEU A 34 -11.03 -5.31 -15.87
C LEU A 34 -12.38 -4.63 -15.79
N THR A 35 -12.87 -4.47 -14.57
CA THR A 35 -14.09 -3.67 -14.32
C THR A 35 -13.69 -2.22 -13.99
N SER A 36 -14.68 -1.38 -13.74
CA SER A 36 -14.42 0.00 -13.30
C SER A 36 -14.10 0.12 -11.81
N LYS A 37 -14.24 -0.96 -11.05
CA LYS A 37 -14.01 -0.93 -9.60
C LYS A 37 -12.54 -0.98 -9.27
N ARG A 38 -12.05 0.04 -8.57
CA ARG A 38 -10.66 0.16 -8.14
C ARG A 38 -10.61 0.80 -6.77
N PHE A 39 -9.60 0.43 -6.01
CA PHE A 39 -9.28 1.08 -4.76
C PHE A 39 -7.78 1.36 -4.73
N HIS A 40 -7.42 2.55 -4.28
CA HIS A 40 -6.01 2.91 -4.16
C HIS A 40 -5.86 3.93 -3.04
N CYS A 41 -4.88 3.72 -2.16
CA CYS A 41 -4.54 4.70 -1.14
C CYS A 41 -3.09 4.57 -0.72
N TYR A 42 -2.56 5.70 -0.23
CA TYR A 42 -1.29 5.74 0.48
C TYR A 42 -1.56 5.78 1.98
N LEU A 43 -0.62 5.28 2.76
CA LEU A 43 -0.78 5.18 4.21
C LEU A 43 0.43 5.76 4.93
N ASN A 44 0.15 6.42 6.06
CA ASN A 44 1.19 6.83 7.00
C ASN A 44 1.57 5.61 7.84
N PRO A 45 2.80 5.07 7.68
CA PRO A 45 3.18 3.85 8.39
C PRO A 45 3.56 4.08 9.85
N GLN A 46 3.63 5.34 10.28
CA GLN A 46 4.05 5.71 11.64
C GLN A 46 5.47 5.21 11.98
N ARG A 47 6.30 5.07 10.96
CA ARG A 47 7.72 4.72 11.10
C ARG A 47 8.47 5.19 9.85
N LYS A 48 9.79 5.18 9.91
CA LYS A 48 10.61 5.55 8.77
C LYS A 48 10.58 4.47 7.69
N VAL A 49 10.57 4.92 6.43
CA VAL A 49 10.76 4.05 5.28
C VAL A 49 12.24 3.71 5.18
N SER A 50 12.56 2.44 4.96
CA SER A 50 13.96 2.03 4.76
C SER A 50 14.49 2.60 3.44
N GLU A 51 15.82 2.76 3.34
CA GLU A 51 16.44 3.20 2.10
C GLU A 51 16.15 2.25 0.94
N GLU A 52 16.15 0.95 1.23
CA GLU A 52 15.89 -0.06 0.22
C GLU A 52 14.47 0.05 -0.34
N ALA A 53 13.48 0.22 0.52
CA ALA A 53 12.10 0.38 0.10
C ALA A 53 11.93 1.70 -0.66
N PHE A 54 12.55 2.78 -0.19
CA PHE A 54 12.46 4.08 -0.86
C PHE A 54 13.01 4.01 -2.29
N LYS A 55 14.10 3.27 -2.51
CA LYS A 55 14.67 3.07 -3.85
C LYS A 55 13.71 2.37 -4.80
N VAL A 56 12.81 1.54 -4.25
CA VAL A 56 11.83 0.79 -5.05
C VAL A 56 10.62 1.66 -5.39
N HIS A 57 9.98 2.27 -4.38
CA HIS A 57 8.71 2.98 -4.60
C HIS A 57 8.81 4.51 -4.60
N GLY A 58 9.88 5.07 -4.07
CA GLY A 58 10.09 6.52 -4.10
C GLY A 58 9.23 7.33 -3.13
N TYR A 59 8.56 6.69 -2.18
CA TYR A 59 7.71 7.40 -1.21
C TYR A 59 8.53 7.79 0.01
N SER A 60 8.71 9.10 0.21
CA SER A 60 9.48 9.64 1.33
C SER A 60 8.65 9.67 2.62
N ASP A 61 9.35 9.74 3.75
CA ASP A 61 8.68 9.90 5.04
C ASP A 61 7.78 11.15 5.04
N LYS A 62 8.27 12.24 4.43
CA LYS A 62 7.51 13.49 4.35
C LYS A 62 6.24 13.31 3.52
N PHE A 63 6.32 12.63 2.38
CA PHE A 63 5.16 12.37 1.53
C PHE A 63 4.08 11.60 2.28
N LEU A 64 4.48 10.60 3.07
CA LEU A 64 3.55 9.73 3.78
C LEU A 64 3.03 10.33 5.09
N SER A 65 3.66 11.39 5.60
CA SER A 65 3.36 11.94 6.92
C SER A 65 1.94 12.50 7.05
N ASP A 66 1.33 12.94 5.96
CA ASP A 66 -0.02 13.50 5.96
C ASP A 66 -1.10 12.50 5.52
N LYS A 67 -0.71 11.24 5.27
CA LYS A 67 -1.65 10.21 4.85
C LYS A 67 -2.36 9.60 6.03
N LYS A 68 -3.51 8.97 5.77
CA LYS A 68 -4.25 8.25 6.81
C LYS A 68 -3.46 7.07 7.32
N LYS A 69 -3.60 6.75 8.59
CA LYS A 69 -2.99 5.58 9.17
C LYS A 69 -3.84 4.35 8.84
N PHE A 70 -3.22 3.17 8.87
CA PHE A 70 -3.92 1.94 8.50
C PHE A 70 -5.21 1.74 9.28
N TYR A 71 -5.17 1.97 10.60
CA TYR A 71 -6.37 1.76 11.43
C TYR A 71 -7.51 2.73 11.10
N GLU A 72 -7.24 3.82 10.40
CA GLU A 72 -8.27 4.79 10.00
C GLU A 72 -9.08 4.31 8.78
N ILE A 73 -8.56 3.34 8.03
CA ILE A 73 -9.21 2.81 6.83
C ILE A 73 -9.62 1.34 6.98
N ALA A 74 -9.05 0.62 7.95
CA ALA A 74 -9.30 -0.81 8.16
C ALA A 74 -10.55 -0.98 9.03
N ASP A 75 -11.68 -1.08 8.39
CA ASP A 75 -12.97 -1.25 9.06
C ASP A 75 -13.57 -2.59 8.76
#